data_3d9d3b1dd708d6406b6b35b0bcd06803
#
_entry.id   3d9d3b1dd708d6406b6b35b0bcd06803
#
_cell.length_a   1.000
_cell.length_b   1.000
_cell.length_c   1.000
_cell.angle_alpha   90.00
_cell.angle_beta   90.00
_cell.angle_gamma   90.00
#
_symmetry.space_group_name_H-M   'P 1'
#
loop_
_entity.id
_entity.type
_entity.pdbx_description
1 polymer ?
#
loop_
_entity_poly.entity_id
_entity_poly.type
_entity_poly.pdbx_seq_one_letter_code
_entity_poly.pdbx_strand_id
1 'polypeptide(L)'
;MANDAFMKPEIPESLRDLMKMSIEQAKRAFDTFAATTEKTWKSLETTSQSARSGLMTLNTKIADITRSNAEANFALALKLAESKDINQAMELQSQHARKQMDALVHQLEEMRDLAAQIIQEANPVKAEATPAVTPKPSPAPSHSSGTSSYQSPSGYTPSRGY
;
A
#
# COMPACT_ATOMS: atom_id res chain seq x y z
N MET A 1 -35.02 -34.63 -35.63
CA MET A 1 -35.22 -34.06 -34.28
C MET A 1 -33.95 -34.37 -33.50
N ALA A 2 -32.99 -33.47 -33.58
CA ALA A 2 -31.73 -33.61 -32.89
C ALA A 2 -31.90 -33.17 -31.43
N ASN A 3 -31.63 -34.10 -30.53
CA ASN A 3 -31.69 -33.92 -29.09
C ASN A 3 -30.50 -33.05 -28.66
N ASP A 4 -30.69 -31.74 -28.62
CA ASP A 4 -29.75 -30.81 -27.99
C ASP A 4 -29.85 -30.88 -26.46
N ALA A 5 -29.62 -32.07 -25.93
CA ALA A 5 -29.21 -32.22 -24.55
C ALA A 5 -27.70 -31.87 -24.47
N PHE A 6 -27.35 -30.58 -24.62
CA PHE A 6 -26.11 -30.10 -24.10
C PHE A 6 -26.16 -30.37 -22.60
N MET A 7 -25.56 -31.50 -22.19
CA MET A 7 -25.23 -31.79 -20.80
C MET A 7 -24.48 -30.58 -20.25
N LYS A 8 -25.19 -29.73 -19.47
CA LYS A 8 -24.48 -28.78 -18.63
C LYS A 8 -23.61 -29.63 -17.70
N PRO A 9 -22.30 -29.43 -17.69
CA PRO A 9 -21.44 -30.20 -16.81
C PRO A 9 -21.78 -29.81 -15.36
N GLU A 10 -22.67 -30.61 -14.76
CA GLU A 10 -23.03 -30.45 -13.35
C GLU A 10 -21.91 -31.05 -12.49
N ILE A 11 -21.49 -30.31 -11.48
CA ILE A 11 -20.50 -30.77 -10.52
C ILE A 11 -21.20 -31.71 -9.53
N PRO A 12 -20.76 -32.97 -9.35
CA PRO A 12 -21.34 -33.90 -8.42
C PRO A 12 -21.42 -33.37 -6.99
N GLU A 13 -22.50 -33.60 -6.29
CA GLU A 13 -22.73 -33.11 -4.92
C GLU A 13 -21.66 -33.56 -3.94
N SER A 14 -21.26 -34.83 -4.02
CA SER A 14 -20.19 -35.39 -3.17
C SER A 14 -18.85 -34.67 -3.35
N LEU A 15 -18.55 -34.22 -4.57
CA LEU A 15 -17.34 -33.44 -4.84
C LEU A 15 -17.45 -32.03 -4.25
N ARG A 16 -18.61 -31.40 -4.37
CA ARG A 16 -18.87 -30.09 -3.78
C ARG A 16 -18.74 -30.12 -2.25
N ASP A 17 -19.27 -31.13 -1.60
CA ASP A 17 -19.19 -31.30 -0.15
C ASP A 17 -17.74 -31.55 0.31
N LEU A 18 -16.97 -32.35 -0.41
CA LEU A 18 -15.56 -32.56 -0.12
C LEU A 18 -14.75 -31.24 -0.26
N MET A 19 -15.04 -30.46 -1.30
CA MET A 19 -14.41 -29.16 -1.50
C MET A 19 -14.74 -28.19 -0.36
N LYS A 20 -16.01 -28.10 0.06
CA LYS A 20 -16.43 -27.27 1.20
C LYS A 20 -15.69 -27.65 2.48
N MET A 21 -15.66 -28.92 2.82
CA MET A 21 -14.92 -29.39 4.01
C MET A 21 -13.44 -29.01 3.97
N SER A 22 -12.79 -29.17 2.81
CA SER A 22 -11.39 -28.82 2.63
C SER A 22 -11.14 -27.32 2.79
N ILE A 23 -12.03 -26.47 2.24
CA ILE A 23 -11.95 -25.01 2.33
C ILE A 23 -12.18 -24.55 3.78
N GLU A 24 -13.16 -25.10 4.48
CA GLU A 24 -13.41 -24.80 5.88
C GLU A 24 -12.24 -25.19 6.78
N GLN A 25 -11.63 -26.34 6.52
CA GLN A 25 -10.44 -26.76 7.24
C GLN A 25 -9.26 -25.80 7.02
N ALA A 26 -9.03 -25.40 5.76
CA ALA A 26 -7.99 -24.42 5.41
C ALA A 26 -8.27 -23.05 6.06
N LYS A 27 -9.52 -22.61 6.08
CA LYS A 27 -9.92 -21.38 6.76
C LYS A 27 -9.62 -21.43 8.26
N ARG A 28 -9.99 -22.50 8.95
CA ARG A 28 -9.70 -22.67 10.38
C ARG A 28 -8.21 -22.67 10.68
N ALA A 29 -7.41 -23.32 9.83
CA ALA A 29 -5.94 -23.31 9.96
C ALA A 29 -5.37 -21.90 9.80
N PHE A 30 -5.85 -21.15 8.81
CA PHE A 30 -5.48 -19.75 8.60
C PHE A 30 -5.88 -18.86 9.78
N ASP A 31 -7.12 -18.97 10.28
CA ASP A 31 -7.60 -18.19 11.43
C ASP A 31 -6.76 -18.45 12.69
N THR A 32 -6.38 -19.72 12.92
CA THR A 32 -5.50 -20.11 14.04
C THR A 32 -4.10 -19.51 13.88
N PHE A 33 -3.54 -19.56 12.68
CA PHE A 33 -2.25 -18.97 12.38
C PHE A 33 -2.25 -17.45 12.57
N ALA A 34 -3.27 -16.76 12.01
CA ALA A 34 -3.43 -15.31 12.14
C ALA A 34 -3.55 -14.88 13.61
N ALA A 35 -4.36 -15.58 14.41
CA ALA A 35 -4.51 -15.30 15.84
C ALA A 35 -3.21 -15.53 16.64
N THR A 36 -2.42 -16.54 16.28
CA THR A 36 -1.13 -16.80 16.91
C THR A 36 -0.12 -15.73 16.58
N THR A 37 -0.07 -15.31 15.32
CA THR A 37 0.79 -14.22 14.83
C THR A 37 0.45 -12.92 15.54
N GLU A 38 -0.83 -12.56 15.64
CA GLU A 38 -1.30 -11.36 16.33
C GLU A 38 -0.89 -11.35 17.81
N LYS A 39 -1.03 -12.48 18.51
CA LYS A 39 -0.58 -12.59 19.92
C LYS A 39 0.93 -12.38 20.07
N THR A 40 1.71 -12.92 19.15
CA THR A 40 3.17 -12.76 19.15
C THR A 40 3.56 -11.30 18.97
N TRP A 41 2.92 -10.59 18.04
CA TRP A 41 3.17 -9.17 17.82
C TRP A 41 2.78 -8.32 19.03
N LYS A 42 1.62 -8.53 19.65
CA LYS A 42 1.19 -7.84 20.86
C LYS A 42 2.16 -8.04 22.02
N SER A 43 2.76 -9.21 22.18
CA SER A 43 3.75 -9.45 23.22
C SER A 43 5.07 -8.71 22.98
N LEU A 44 5.45 -8.46 21.72
CA LEU A 44 6.61 -7.66 21.35
C LEU A 44 6.39 -6.16 21.54
N GLU A 45 5.13 -5.70 21.44
CA GLU A 45 4.73 -4.30 21.55
C GLU A 45 5.03 -3.70 22.94
N THR A 46 4.89 -4.50 24.00
CA THR A 46 5.12 -4.05 25.37
C THR A 46 6.56 -3.68 25.70
N THR A 47 7.52 -3.96 24.80
CA THR A 47 8.95 -3.86 25.11
C THR A 47 9.66 -2.62 24.52
N SER A 48 9.01 -1.79 23.70
CA SER A 48 9.72 -0.69 23.00
C SER A 48 8.85 0.53 22.75
N GLN A 49 9.12 1.63 23.47
CA GLN A 49 8.43 2.91 23.36
C GLN A 49 8.95 3.79 22.21
N SER A 50 8.04 4.50 21.59
CA SER A 50 8.08 5.78 20.84
C SER A 50 8.58 5.82 19.40
N ALA A 51 9.64 5.14 18.97
CA ALA A 51 10.09 5.21 17.57
C ALA A 51 9.44 4.14 16.67
N ARG A 52 8.63 3.27 17.25
CA ARG A 52 8.02 2.12 16.58
C ARG A 52 6.52 2.27 16.30
N SER A 53 5.85 3.33 16.79
CA SER A 53 4.38 3.46 16.63
C SER A 53 3.95 3.42 15.17
N GLY A 54 4.60 4.17 14.29
CA GLY A 54 4.29 4.20 12.87
C GLY A 54 4.56 2.86 12.17
N LEU A 55 5.68 2.20 12.47
CA LEU A 55 5.98 0.88 11.90
C LEU A 55 5.03 -0.20 12.40
N MET A 56 4.61 -0.12 13.65
CA MET A 56 3.63 -1.06 14.21
C MET A 56 2.25 -0.85 13.60
N THR A 57 1.80 0.40 13.46
CA THR A 57 0.55 0.74 12.79
C THR A 57 0.55 0.23 11.34
N LEU A 58 1.66 0.42 10.64
CA LEU A 58 1.83 -0.11 9.28
C LEU A 58 1.74 -1.64 9.24
N ASN A 59 2.44 -2.32 10.16
CA ASN A 59 2.42 -3.78 10.22
C ASN A 59 1.03 -4.34 10.58
N THR A 60 0.33 -3.70 11.52
CA THR A 60 -1.06 -4.05 11.85
C THR A 60 -1.96 -3.89 10.63
N LYS A 61 -1.83 -2.78 9.91
CA LYS A 61 -2.61 -2.53 8.69
C LYS A 61 -2.35 -3.57 7.60
N ILE A 62 -1.10 -3.95 7.39
CA ILE A 62 -0.74 -5.03 6.45
C ILE A 62 -1.36 -6.36 6.88
N ALA A 63 -1.34 -6.67 8.18
CA ALA A 63 -1.97 -7.88 8.71
C ALA A 63 -3.49 -7.89 8.49
N ASP A 64 -4.17 -6.76 8.73
CA ASP A 64 -5.61 -6.60 8.50
C ASP A 64 -5.97 -6.75 7.02
N ILE A 65 -5.20 -6.13 6.12
CA ILE A 65 -5.37 -6.27 4.67
C ILE A 65 -5.20 -7.74 4.25
N THR A 66 -4.18 -8.41 4.75
CA THR A 66 -3.90 -9.82 4.45
C THR A 66 -5.06 -10.71 4.90
N ARG A 67 -5.56 -10.48 6.11
CA ARG A 67 -6.69 -11.20 6.67
C ARG A 67 -7.96 -10.98 5.87
N SER A 68 -8.30 -9.73 5.58
CA SER A 68 -9.48 -9.37 4.78
C SER A 68 -9.44 -10.01 3.39
N ASN A 69 -8.29 -9.99 2.72
CA ASN A 69 -8.12 -10.62 1.41
C ASN A 69 -8.25 -12.15 1.49
N ALA A 70 -7.71 -12.78 2.53
CA ALA A 70 -7.86 -14.21 2.74
C ALA A 70 -9.32 -14.60 2.99
N GLU A 71 -10.04 -13.86 3.83
CA GLU A 71 -11.47 -14.06 4.09
C GLU A 71 -12.31 -13.93 2.81
N ALA A 72 -12.04 -12.92 1.99
CA ALA A 72 -12.71 -12.75 0.71
C ALA A 72 -12.46 -13.92 -0.25
N ASN A 73 -11.22 -14.44 -0.28
CA ASN A 73 -10.86 -15.59 -1.09
C ASN A 73 -11.52 -16.89 -0.60
N PHE A 74 -11.56 -17.12 0.72
CA PHE A 74 -12.29 -18.27 1.28
C PHE A 74 -13.79 -18.17 1.00
N ALA A 75 -14.39 -16.98 1.11
CA ALA A 75 -15.78 -16.77 0.77
C ALA A 75 -16.08 -17.05 -0.72
N LEU A 76 -15.19 -16.66 -1.63
CA LEU A 76 -15.29 -17.03 -3.04
C LEU A 76 -15.19 -18.54 -3.22
N ALA A 77 -14.18 -19.17 -2.61
CA ALA A 77 -13.95 -20.62 -2.74
C ALA A 77 -15.16 -21.44 -2.28
N LEU A 78 -15.81 -21.05 -1.16
CA LEU A 78 -17.04 -21.68 -0.69
C LEU A 78 -18.18 -21.51 -1.70
N LYS A 79 -18.38 -20.30 -2.23
CA LYS A 79 -19.41 -20.04 -3.25
C LYS A 79 -19.16 -20.83 -4.55
N LEU A 80 -17.90 -20.97 -4.95
CA LEU A 80 -17.54 -21.80 -6.10
C LEU A 80 -17.81 -23.28 -5.85
N ALA A 81 -17.54 -23.77 -4.62
CA ALA A 81 -17.89 -25.13 -4.23
C ALA A 81 -19.41 -25.38 -4.17
N GLU A 82 -20.22 -24.32 -4.00
CA GLU A 82 -21.69 -24.38 -4.03
C GLU A 82 -22.26 -24.25 -5.45
N SER A 83 -21.49 -23.74 -6.40
CA SER A 83 -21.98 -23.53 -7.76
C SER A 83 -22.31 -24.85 -8.44
N LYS A 84 -23.42 -24.85 -9.13
CA LYS A 84 -23.96 -26.05 -9.80
C LYS A 84 -23.43 -26.19 -11.22
N ASP A 85 -23.11 -25.09 -11.85
CA ASP A 85 -22.62 -25.05 -13.23
C ASP A 85 -21.48 -24.05 -13.41
N ILE A 86 -20.78 -24.19 -14.55
CA ILE A 86 -19.60 -23.40 -14.89
C ILE A 86 -19.93 -21.91 -15.10
N ASN A 87 -21.12 -21.58 -15.60
CA ASN A 87 -21.50 -20.19 -15.86
C ASN A 87 -21.66 -19.43 -14.55
N GLN A 88 -22.30 -20.06 -13.55
CA GLN A 88 -22.40 -19.51 -12.20
C GLN A 88 -21.02 -19.31 -11.58
N ALA A 89 -20.11 -20.27 -11.75
CA ALA A 89 -18.73 -20.15 -11.25
C ALA A 89 -17.99 -18.96 -11.90
N MET A 90 -18.12 -18.79 -13.22
CA MET A 90 -17.50 -17.66 -13.94
C MET A 90 -18.06 -16.31 -13.49
N GLU A 91 -19.38 -16.23 -13.28
CA GLU A 91 -20.00 -14.99 -12.77
C GLU A 91 -19.48 -14.64 -11.37
N LEU A 92 -19.40 -15.62 -10.47
CA LEU A 92 -18.82 -15.43 -9.12
C LEU A 92 -17.37 -14.96 -9.16
N GLN A 93 -16.55 -15.51 -10.06
CA GLN A 93 -15.17 -15.06 -10.25
C GLN A 93 -15.10 -13.62 -10.77
N SER A 94 -15.95 -13.27 -11.74
CA SER A 94 -16.02 -11.93 -12.30
C SER A 94 -16.40 -10.89 -11.24
N GLN A 95 -17.44 -11.19 -10.45
CA GLN A 95 -17.86 -10.33 -9.35
C GLN A 95 -16.78 -10.19 -8.28
N HIS A 96 -16.08 -11.28 -7.95
CA HIS A 96 -14.99 -11.25 -7.01
C HIS A 96 -13.83 -10.40 -7.52
N ALA A 97 -13.44 -10.54 -8.79
CA ALA A 97 -12.37 -9.74 -9.39
C ALA A 97 -12.66 -8.24 -9.31
N ARG A 98 -13.89 -7.81 -9.59
CA ARG A 98 -14.32 -6.41 -9.43
C ARG A 98 -14.18 -5.94 -7.98
N LYS A 99 -14.68 -6.73 -7.02
CA LYS A 99 -14.56 -6.40 -5.59
C LYS A 99 -13.11 -6.32 -5.11
N GLN A 100 -12.24 -7.19 -5.63
CA GLN A 100 -10.81 -7.16 -5.32
C GLN A 100 -10.14 -5.90 -5.87
N MET A 101 -10.53 -5.45 -7.07
CA MET A 101 -10.02 -4.20 -7.63
C MET A 101 -10.45 -2.99 -6.79
N ASP A 102 -11.72 -2.93 -6.40
CA ASP A 102 -12.22 -1.86 -5.52
C ASP A 102 -11.51 -1.88 -4.16
N ALA A 103 -11.34 -3.05 -3.56
CA ALA A 103 -10.63 -3.21 -2.30
C ALA A 103 -9.16 -2.79 -2.42
N LEU A 104 -8.49 -3.11 -3.55
CA LEU A 104 -7.11 -2.72 -3.80
C LEU A 104 -6.96 -1.19 -3.86
N VAL A 105 -7.88 -0.49 -4.54
CA VAL A 105 -7.86 0.98 -4.59
C VAL A 105 -7.97 1.57 -3.18
N HIS A 106 -8.93 1.12 -2.38
CA HIS A 106 -9.08 1.56 -0.99
C HIS A 106 -7.85 1.25 -0.13
N GLN A 107 -7.29 0.06 -0.26
CA GLN A 107 -6.08 -0.33 0.47
C GLN A 107 -4.87 0.54 0.12
N LEU A 108 -4.73 0.92 -1.15
CA LEU A 108 -3.66 1.83 -1.60
C LEU A 108 -3.83 3.24 -1.04
N GLU A 109 -5.08 3.76 -1.01
CA GLU A 109 -5.39 5.07 -0.41
C GLU A 109 -5.07 5.07 1.09
N GLU A 110 -5.56 4.08 1.82
CA GLU A 110 -5.29 3.93 3.26
C GLU A 110 -3.79 3.81 3.58
N MET A 111 -3.05 3.03 2.77
CA MET A 111 -1.60 2.89 2.94
C MET A 111 -0.85 4.19 2.65
N ARG A 112 -1.29 4.95 1.65
CA ARG A 112 -0.73 6.26 1.33
C ARG A 112 -0.93 7.25 2.48
N ASP A 113 -2.15 7.30 3.02
CA ASP A 113 -2.49 8.20 4.13
C ASP A 113 -1.70 7.84 5.39
N LEU A 114 -1.58 6.55 5.69
CA LEU A 114 -0.78 6.05 6.79
C LEU A 114 0.71 6.40 6.63
N ALA A 115 1.26 6.24 5.43
CA ALA A 115 2.64 6.62 5.14
C ALA A 115 2.87 8.13 5.34
N ALA A 116 1.91 8.98 4.92
CA ALA A 116 1.96 10.42 5.13
C ALA A 116 1.96 10.79 6.62
N GLN A 117 1.11 10.12 7.43
CA GLN A 117 1.06 10.31 8.88
C GLN A 117 2.38 9.92 9.55
N ILE A 118 2.96 8.77 9.20
CA ILE A 118 4.24 8.30 9.74
C ILE A 118 5.36 9.30 9.44
N ILE A 119 5.41 9.85 8.22
CA ILE A 119 6.40 10.86 7.83
C ILE A 119 6.20 12.15 8.63
N GLN A 120 4.97 12.57 8.87
CA GLN A 120 4.64 13.77 9.63
C GLN A 120 5.01 13.61 11.11
N GLU A 121 4.74 12.45 11.71
CA GLU A 121 5.11 12.13 13.09
C GLU A 121 6.63 12.00 13.27
N ALA A 122 7.35 11.51 12.27
CA ALA A 122 8.81 11.41 12.29
C ALA A 122 9.53 12.77 12.16
N ASN A 123 8.84 13.80 11.64
CA ASN A 123 9.38 15.15 11.45
C ASN A 123 8.58 16.23 12.21
N PRO A 124 8.52 16.23 13.54
CA PRO A 124 7.75 17.23 14.30
C PRO A 124 8.30 18.65 14.22
N VAL A 125 9.50 18.86 13.66
CA VAL A 125 10.25 20.12 13.77
C VAL A 125 9.89 21.16 12.70
N LYS A 126 9.01 20.89 11.75
CA LYS A 126 8.75 21.81 10.63
C LYS A 126 7.45 22.64 10.73
N ALA A 127 6.69 22.49 11.80
CA ALA A 127 5.45 23.26 11.98
C ALA A 127 5.60 24.50 12.88
N GLU A 128 6.76 24.74 13.49
CA GLU A 128 6.96 25.82 14.46
C GLU A 128 8.27 26.58 14.25
N ALA A 129 8.50 27.14 13.09
CA ALA A 129 9.46 28.23 12.92
C ALA A 129 9.26 28.98 11.60
N THR A 130 8.31 29.89 11.57
CA THR A 130 8.49 31.11 10.78
C THR A 130 8.07 32.29 11.63
N PRO A 131 8.93 32.85 12.49
CA PRO A 131 8.78 34.23 12.86
C PRO A 131 9.08 35.03 11.58
N ALA A 132 8.10 35.81 11.16
CA ALA A 132 8.27 36.78 10.11
C ALA A 132 9.45 37.70 10.45
N VAL A 133 10.60 37.45 9.81
CA VAL A 133 11.68 38.41 9.76
C VAL A 133 11.29 39.42 8.70
N THR A 134 10.69 40.51 9.14
CA THR A 134 10.58 41.73 8.35
C THR A 134 11.99 42.15 7.95
N PRO A 135 12.31 42.33 6.66
CA PRO A 135 13.58 42.86 6.26
C PRO A 135 13.66 44.34 6.64
N LYS A 136 14.56 44.68 7.57
CA LYS A 136 14.92 46.03 7.91
C LYS A 136 15.57 46.65 6.67
N PRO A 137 15.17 47.86 6.24
CA PRO A 137 15.78 48.48 5.08
C PRO A 137 17.26 48.80 5.37
N SER A 138 18.12 48.32 4.49
CA SER A 138 19.58 48.60 4.49
C SER A 138 19.81 50.10 4.10
N PRO A 139 20.67 50.80 4.79
CA PRO A 139 21.04 52.17 4.40
C PRO A 139 21.86 52.16 3.11
N ALA A 140 21.57 53.12 2.25
CA ALA A 140 22.18 53.34 0.94
C ALA A 140 23.71 53.56 1.07
N PRO A 141 24.56 53.05 0.15
CA PRO A 141 25.97 53.37 0.12
C PRO A 141 26.18 54.75 -0.46
N SER A 142 26.87 55.57 0.34
CA SER A 142 27.41 56.87 -0.06
C SER A 142 28.53 56.72 -1.10
N HIS A 143 28.38 57.48 -2.18
CA HIS A 143 29.40 57.61 -3.20
C HIS A 143 30.69 58.21 -2.62
N SER A 144 31.83 57.56 -2.86
CA SER A 144 33.10 58.22 -2.91
C SER A 144 33.85 57.76 -4.15
N SER A 145 34.08 58.74 -4.99
CA SER A 145 34.89 58.72 -6.19
C SER A 145 36.36 58.40 -5.89
N GLY A 146 36.92 57.48 -6.63
CA GLY A 146 38.33 57.19 -6.61
C GLY A 146 38.76 56.55 -7.92
N THR A 147 39.29 57.34 -8.81
CA THR A 147 40.01 57.02 -10.04
C THR A 147 41.22 56.11 -9.82
N SER A 148 41.44 55.14 -10.67
CA SER A 148 42.70 54.85 -11.37
C SER A 148 42.74 53.42 -11.94
N SER A 149 42.73 53.32 -13.20
CA SER A 149 43.72 52.92 -14.21
C SER A 149 44.23 51.49 -14.21
N TYR A 150 44.02 50.90 -15.43
CA TYR A 150 44.88 49.93 -16.15
C TYR A 150 45.15 48.56 -15.56
N GLN A 151 44.82 47.48 -16.23
CA GLN A 151 45.68 46.86 -17.27
C GLN A 151 45.04 45.50 -17.68
N SER A 152 44.77 45.37 -18.97
CA SER A 152 44.70 44.02 -19.61
C SER A 152 46.14 43.57 -19.85
N PRO A 153 46.43 42.27 -19.93
CA PRO A 153 46.43 41.63 -21.22
C PRO A 153 45.96 40.14 -21.23
N SER A 154 45.25 39.79 -22.32
CA SER A 154 45.75 38.88 -23.33
C SER A 154 45.88 37.38 -22.99
N GLY A 155 45.01 36.60 -23.56
CA GLY A 155 45.43 35.46 -24.38
C GLY A 155 45.45 34.10 -23.74
N TYR A 156 44.47 33.27 -24.09
CA TYR A 156 44.82 31.97 -24.68
C TYR A 156 43.64 31.35 -25.40
N THR A 157 43.87 31.06 -26.66
CA THR A 157 42.98 30.38 -27.62
C THR A 157 43.01 28.86 -27.47
N PRO A 158 42.12 28.14 -28.15
CA PRO A 158 41.72 26.78 -27.81
C PRO A 158 42.57 25.71 -28.53
N SER A 159 42.61 24.52 -27.98
CA SER A 159 43.10 23.37 -28.70
C SER A 159 42.07 22.24 -28.73
N ARG A 160 41.69 21.97 -29.92
CA ARG A 160 41.00 20.78 -30.48
C ARG A 160 41.92 19.57 -30.35
N GLY A 161 41.38 18.41 -30.25
CA GLY A 161 42.11 17.18 -30.58
C GLY A 161 41.54 15.92 -29.97
N TYR A 162 40.91 15.18 -30.87
CA TYR A 162 40.61 13.77 -31.07
C TYR A 162 39.64 13.07 -30.15
#